data_66e2c64eeaf33cf25d0076ed480b0b0e
#
_entry.id   66e2c64eeaf33cf25d0076ed480b0b0e
#
_cell.length_a   1.000
_cell.length_b   1.000
_cell.length_c   1.000
_cell.angle_alpha   90.00
_cell.angle_beta   90.00
_cell.angle_gamma   90.00
#
_symmetry.space_group_name_H-M   'P 1'
#
loop_
_entity.id
_entity.type
_entity.pdbx_description
1 polymer ?
#
loop_
_entity_poly.entity_id
_entity_poly.type
_entity_poly.pdbx_seq_one_letter_code
_entity_poly.pdbx_strand_id
1 'polypeptide(L)'
;TDRRFLVTEVSSEKRLNLEYFDSLVSQFNDTFYQHLLTFFMKYDTRNWNKENIPQTEAKKSIIEFSKSPYELFIRENVEKFKKGFVKCEAWEEYKKWCKNKDIINPSNQHNFRRELLNFCRDYKPSSTTKNRPAYYRLKPDAYVYFGIQPKVIEVE
;
A
#
# COMPACT_ATOMS: atom_id res chain seq x y z
N THR A 1 -5.40 0.60 7.00
CA THR A 1 -4.17 1.35 7.35
C THR A 1 -3.83 1.07 8.81
N ASP A 2 -2.65 0.52 9.06
CA ASP A 2 -2.21 0.24 10.42
C ASP A 2 -1.92 1.57 11.15
N ARG A 3 -2.74 1.88 12.15
CA ARG A 3 -2.62 3.10 12.97
C ARG A 3 -1.73 2.92 14.21
N ARG A 4 -1.17 1.73 14.41
CA ARG A 4 -0.41 1.41 15.64
C ARG A 4 1.05 1.85 15.60
N PHE A 5 1.59 2.12 14.41
CA PHE A 5 3.00 2.40 14.25
C PHE A 5 3.27 3.80 13.70
N LEU A 6 4.11 4.53 14.42
CA LEU A 6 4.81 5.69 13.90
C LEU A 6 6.10 5.19 13.25
N VAL A 7 6.30 5.52 11.98
CA VAL A 7 7.52 5.18 11.24
C VAL A 7 8.29 6.46 10.99
N THR A 8 9.56 6.49 11.39
CA THR A 8 10.45 7.61 11.15
C THR A 8 11.68 7.13 10.40
N GLU A 9 12.25 7.99 9.60
CA GLU A 9 13.53 7.76 8.95
C GLU A 9 14.64 8.26 9.86
N VAL A 10 15.67 7.43 10.07
CA VAL A 10 16.86 7.79 10.84
C VAL A 10 17.99 8.06 9.87
N SER A 11 18.71 9.17 10.07
CA SER A 11 19.88 9.52 9.27
C SER A 11 20.92 8.41 9.28
N SER A 12 21.46 8.08 8.12
CA SER A 12 22.55 7.13 7.99
C SER A 12 23.94 7.73 8.21
N GLU A 13 24.02 9.03 8.52
CA GLU A 13 25.28 9.78 8.62
C GLU A 13 26.24 9.19 9.66
N LYS A 14 25.71 8.68 10.76
CA LYS A 14 26.51 8.04 11.83
C LYS A 14 26.56 6.52 11.73
N ARG A 15 26.09 5.95 10.61
CA ARG A 15 26.07 4.51 10.41
C ARG A 15 27.48 3.93 10.53
N LEU A 16 27.66 2.88 11.33
CA LEU A 16 28.93 2.21 11.60
C LEU A 16 30.01 3.07 12.30
N ASN A 17 29.66 4.24 12.81
CA ASN A 17 30.58 5.05 13.63
C ASN A 17 30.54 4.55 15.08
N LEU A 18 31.39 3.57 15.40
CA LEU A 18 31.44 2.93 16.73
C LEU A 18 31.82 3.95 17.80
N GLU A 19 32.82 4.80 17.55
CA GLU A 19 33.27 5.84 18.50
C GLU A 19 32.13 6.78 18.89
N TYR A 20 31.31 7.20 17.93
CA TYR A 20 30.13 8.03 18.20
C TYR A 20 29.14 7.29 19.13
N PHE A 21 28.85 6.01 18.85
CA PHE A 21 27.91 5.25 19.66
C PHE A 21 28.44 4.90 21.05
N ASP A 22 29.73 4.58 21.16
CA ASP A 22 30.37 4.34 22.47
C ASP A 22 30.34 5.60 23.33
N SER A 23 30.65 6.76 22.74
CA SER A 23 30.51 8.05 23.41
C SER A 23 29.06 8.35 23.83
N LEU A 24 28.09 8.05 22.98
CA LEU A 24 26.66 8.23 23.30
C LEU A 24 26.23 7.32 24.47
N VAL A 25 26.59 6.06 24.43
CA VAL A 25 26.24 5.08 25.47
C VAL A 25 26.88 5.43 26.80
N SER A 26 28.11 5.94 26.82
CA SER A 26 28.80 6.36 28.04
C SER A 26 28.08 7.50 28.79
N GLN A 27 27.22 8.25 28.10
CA GLN A 27 26.43 9.31 28.71
C GLN A 27 25.17 8.76 29.44
N PHE A 28 24.81 7.50 29.25
CA PHE A 28 23.64 6.89 29.90
C PHE A 28 23.98 6.48 31.35
N ASN A 29 24.16 7.46 32.19
CA ASN A 29 24.45 7.34 33.60
C ASN A 29 23.23 7.75 34.46
N ASP A 30 23.34 7.60 35.80
CA ASP A 30 22.25 7.90 36.72
C ASP A 30 21.74 9.35 36.59
N THR A 31 22.63 10.32 36.35
CA THR A 31 22.27 11.72 36.18
C THR A 31 21.43 11.89 34.89
N PHE A 32 21.80 11.23 33.80
CA PHE A 32 21.01 11.25 32.57
C PHE A 32 19.61 10.68 32.82
N TYR A 33 19.49 9.52 33.50
CA TYR A 33 18.20 8.92 33.78
C TYR A 33 17.32 9.77 34.70
N GLN A 34 17.90 10.46 35.67
CA GLN A 34 17.19 11.41 36.53
C GLN A 34 16.63 12.58 35.71
N HIS A 35 17.42 13.14 34.82
CA HIS A 35 17.00 14.23 33.97
C HIS A 35 15.89 13.77 32.99
N LEU A 36 16.04 12.59 32.40
CA LEU A 36 15.06 12.01 31.49
C LEU A 36 13.72 11.75 32.21
N LEU A 37 13.75 11.17 33.39
CA LEU A 37 12.56 10.97 34.23
C LEU A 37 11.88 12.31 34.54
N THR A 38 12.67 13.30 34.97
CA THR A 38 12.16 14.64 35.30
C THR A 38 11.51 15.29 34.04
N PHE A 39 12.10 15.13 32.87
CA PHE A 39 11.53 15.60 31.61
C PHE A 39 10.18 14.96 31.35
N PHE A 40 10.07 13.62 31.43
CA PHE A 40 8.82 12.92 31.17
C PHE A 40 7.73 13.25 32.21
N MET A 41 8.09 13.42 33.49
CA MET A 41 7.13 13.82 34.51
C MET A 41 6.55 15.23 34.30
N LYS A 42 7.32 16.12 33.67
CA LYS A 42 6.88 17.48 33.34
C LYS A 42 6.25 17.60 31.97
N TYR A 43 6.34 16.55 31.14
CA TYR A 43 5.82 16.58 29.76
C TYR A 43 4.29 16.58 29.76
N ASP A 44 3.71 17.61 29.17
CA ASP A 44 2.26 17.75 29.11
C ASP A 44 1.66 16.88 28.00
N THR A 45 0.94 15.85 28.38
CA THR A 45 0.25 14.93 27.46
C THR A 45 -1.25 15.22 27.34
N ARG A 46 -1.79 16.27 27.98
CA ARG A 46 -3.24 16.54 28.02
C ARG A 46 -3.85 16.72 26.62
N ASN A 47 -3.09 17.25 25.70
CA ASN A 47 -3.53 17.47 24.32
C ASN A 47 -3.14 16.33 23.36
N TRP A 48 -2.54 15.25 23.89
CA TRP A 48 -2.14 14.14 23.04
C TRP A 48 -3.33 13.23 22.73
N ASN A 49 -3.57 13.01 21.43
CA ASN A 49 -4.58 12.08 20.95
C ASN A 49 -3.93 10.83 20.36
N LYS A 50 -4.11 9.69 21.03
CA LYS A 50 -3.59 8.37 20.62
C LYS A 50 -4.08 7.92 19.23
N GLU A 51 -5.19 8.47 18.75
CA GLU A 51 -5.78 8.12 17.47
C GLU A 51 -5.17 8.92 16.31
N ASN A 52 -4.48 10.01 16.64
CA ASN A 52 -3.87 10.91 15.64
C ASN A 52 -2.37 10.65 15.49
N ILE A 53 -2.02 9.46 14.98
CA ILE A 53 -0.62 9.14 14.69
C ILE A 53 -0.21 9.80 13.37
N PRO A 54 0.86 10.63 13.37
CA PRO A 54 1.33 11.30 12.16
C PRO A 54 1.63 10.34 11.01
N GLN A 55 1.20 10.70 9.82
CA GLN A 55 1.54 9.97 8.58
C GLN A 55 2.84 10.54 8.03
N THR A 56 3.94 9.88 8.36
CA THR A 56 5.28 10.26 7.89
C THR A 56 5.51 9.81 6.45
N GLU A 57 6.41 10.47 5.73
CA GLU A 57 6.80 10.04 4.37
C GLU A 57 7.45 8.65 4.38
N ALA A 58 8.25 8.33 5.40
CA ALA A 58 8.81 6.99 5.57
C ALA A 58 7.72 5.92 5.66
N LYS A 59 6.63 6.19 6.40
CA LYS A 59 5.48 5.27 6.48
C LYS A 59 4.77 5.13 5.14
N LYS A 60 4.56 6.23 4.41
CA LYS A 60 3.95 6.20 3.07
C LYS A 60 4.79 5.37 2.11
N SER A 61 6.11 5.53 2.13
CA SER A 61 7.04 4.76 1.31
C SER A 61 6.95 3.26 1.61
N ILE A 62 6.96 2.87 2.88
CA ILE A 62 6.82 1.45 3.27
C ILE A 62 5.48 0.88 2.79
N ILE A 63 4.39 1.63 2.94
CA ILE A 63 3.06 1.20 2.47
C ILE A 63 3.09 1.02 0.94
N GLU A 64 3.71 1.93 0.21
CA GLU A 64 3.80 1.84 -1.26
C GLU A 64 4.64 0.62 -1.68
N PHE A 65 5.78 0.36 -1.04
CA PHE A 65 6.61 -0.83 -1.30
C PHE A 65 5.93 -2.14 -0.91
N SER A 66 5.00 -2.13 0.05
CA SER A 66 4.29 -3.33 0.49
C SER A 66 3.12 -3.74 -0.40
N LYS A 67 2.76 -2.91 -1.38
CA LYS A 67 1.68 -3.23 -2.32
C LYS A 67 2.03 -4.42 -3.19
N SER A 68 1.06 -5.28 -3.39
CA SER A 68 1.25 -6.44 -4.27
C SER A 68 1.40 -5.99 -5.73
N PRO A 69 2.13 -6.74 -6.57
CA PRO A 69 2.22 -6.46 -8.01
C PRO A 69 0.85 -6.39 -8.69
N TYR A 70 -0.12 -7.13 -8.22
CA TYR A 70 -1.49 -7.10 -8.75
C TYR A 70 -2.19 -5.79 -8.48
N GLU A 71 -2.02 -5.27 -7.27
CA GLU A 71 -2.58 -3.99 -6.85
C GLU A 71 -2.01 -2.83 -7.66
N LEU A 72 -0.68 -2.83 -7.87
CA LEU A 72 -0.01 -1.85 -8.72
C LEU A 72 -0.49 -1.95 -10.17
N PHE A 73 -0.63 -3.17 -10.71
CA PHE A 73 -1.13 -3.38 -12.05
C PHE A 73 -2.57 -2.87 -12.22
N ILE A 74 -3.47 -3.14 -11.26
CA ILE A 74 -4.83 -2.62 -11.28
C ILE A 74 -4.83 -1.10 -11.26
N ARG A 75 -4.01 -0.49 -10.42
CA ARG A 75 -3.92 0.95 -10.26
C ARG A 75 -3.46 1.64 -11.55
N GLU A 76 -2.44 1.10 -12.21
CA GLU A 76 -1.95 1.64 -13.50
C GLU A 76 -2.95 1.41 -14.65
N ASN A 77 -3.81 0.41 -14.58
CA ASN A 77 -4.80 0.08 -15.60
C ASN A 77 -6.26 0.34 -15.17
N VAL A 78 -6.45 1.19 -14.18
CA VAL A 78 -7.75 1.40 -13.53
C VAL A 78 -8.88 1.73 -14.51
N GLU A 79 -8.63 2.53 -15.55
CA GLU A 79 -9.63 2.90 -16.55
C GLU A 79 -10.11 1.70 -17.38
N LYS A 80 -9.23 0.73 -17.66
CA LYS A 80 -9.60 -0.52 -18.34
C LYS A 80 -10.52 -1.35 -17.43
N PHE A 81 -10.17 -1.46 -16.14
CA PHE A 81 -10.97 -2.19 -15.16
C PHE A 81 -12.33 -1.54 -14.88
N LYS A 82 -12.44 -0.21 -14.96
CA LYS A 82 -13.72 0.49 -14.87
C LYS A 82 -14.66 0.14 -16.02
N LYS A 83 -14.13 0.14 -17.23
CA LYS A 83 -14.90 -0.16 -18.46
C LYS A 83 -15.22 -1.66 -18.60
N GLY A 84 -14.42 -2.49 -17.99
CA GLY A 84 -14.44 -3.94 -18.13
C GLY A 84 -13.26 -4.44 -18.97
N PHE A 85 -12.32 -5.10 -18.28
CA PHE A 85 -11.10 -5.63 -18.90
C PHE A 85 -11.29 -7.10 -19.27
N VAL A 86 -11.11 -7.46 -20.53
CA VAL A 86 -11.24 -8.84 -21.02
C VAL A 86 -10.24 -9.74 -20.28
N LYS A 87 -10.69 -10.86 -19.74
CA LYS A 87 -9.89 -11.70 -18.83
C LYS A 87 -8.60 -12.24 -19.46
N CYS A 88 -8.66 -12.71 -20.70
CA CYS A 88 -7.47 -13.20 -21.40
C CYS A 88 -6.47 -12.06 -21.70
N GLU A 89 -6.95 -10.91 -22.11
CA GLU A 89 -6.12 -9.73 -22.37
C GLU A 89 -5.47 -9.22 -21.08
N ALA A 90 -6.22 -9.18 -19.97
CA ALA A 90 -5.71 -8.73 -18.69
C ALA A 90 -4.51 -9.60 -18.21
N TRP A 91 -4.56 -10.92 -18.44
CA TRP A 91 -3.45 -11.80 -18.12
C TRP A 91 -2.23 -11.56 -19.01
N GLU A 92 -2.43 -11.43 -20.32
CA GLU A 92 -1.34 -11.17 -21.25
C GLU A 92 -0.68 -9.79 -21.00
N GLU A 93 -1.49 -8.77 -20.73
CA GLU A 93 -0.97 -7.45 -20.35
C GLU A 93 -0.24 -7.47 -19.00
N TYR A 94 -0.74 -8.23 -18.00
CA TYR A 94 -0.05 -8.39 -16.73
C TYR A 94 1.34 -9.02 -16.91
N LYS A 95 1.48 -10.05 -17.74
CA LYS A 95 2.78 -10.65 -18.04
C LYS A 95 3.75 -9.65 -18.68
N LYS A 96 3.27 -8.86 -19.64
CA LYS A 96 4.07 -7.80 -20.27
C LYS A 96 4.47 -6.73 -19.27
N TRP A 97 3.53 -6.32 -18.42
CA TRP A 97 3.76 -5.34 -17.37
C TRP A 97 4.80 -5.82 -16.35
N CYS A 98 4.71 -7.07 -15.89
CA CYS A 98 5.72 -7.66 -14.99
C CYS A 98 7.12 -7.65 -15.63
N LYS A 99 7.21 -8.01 -16.92
CA LYS A 99 8.50 -7.97 -17.64
C LYS A 99 9.06 -6.56 -17.73
N ASN A 100 8.22 -5.55 -17.97
CA ASN A 100 8.66 -4.15 -18.06
C ASN A 100 9.06 -3.55 -16.71
N LYS A 101 8.59 -4.12 -15.60
CA LYS A 101 8.91 -3.69 -14.23
C LYS A 101 9.98 -4.57 -13.57
N ASP A 102 10.64 -5.45 -14.32
CA ASP A 102 11.65 -6.40 -13.83
C ASP A 102 11.17 -7.25 -12.63
N ILE A 103 9.87 -7.56 -12.60
CA ILE A 103 9.30 -8.40 -11.56
C ILE A 103 9.69 -9.85 -11.81
N ILE A 104 10.57 -10.36 -10.96
CA ILE A 104 11.06 -11.73 -11.01
C ILE A 104 9.95 -12.67 -10.54
N ASN A 105 9.68 -13.72 -11.32
CA ASN A 105 8.66 -14.73 -11.04
C ASN A 105 7.23 -14.17 -10.96
N PRO A 106 6.66 -13.67 -12.07
CA PRO A 106 5.24 -13.37 -12.08
C PRO A 106 4.47 -14.65 -11.74
N SER A 107 3.54 -14.54 -10.81
CA SER A 107 2.74 -15.70 -10.41
C SER A 107 1.95 -16.27 -11.58
N ASN A 108 1.49 -17.51 -11.40
CA ASN A 108 0.70 -18.18 -12.42
C ASN A 108 -0.68 -17.54 -12.60
N GLN A 109 -1.36 -17.88 -13.68
CA GLN A 109 -2.68 -17.33 -14.05
C GLN A 109 -3.74 -17.58 -12.96
N HIS A 110 -3.66 -18.69 -12.24
CA HIS A 110 -4.60 -19.00 -11.16
C HIS A 110 -4.47 -18.01 -10.00
N ASN A 111 -3.25 -17.75 -9.55
CA ASN A 111 -2.97 -16.78 -8.49
C ASN A 111 -3.34 -15.36 -8.94
N PHE A 112 -2.99 -14.97 -10.16
CA PHE A 112 -3.40 -13.69 -10.74
C PHE A 112 -4.92 -13.50 -10.65
N ARG A 113 -5.71 -14.51 -11.10
CA ARG A 113 -7.16 -14.45 -11.03
C ARG A 113 -7.67 -14.31 -9.59
N ARG A 114 -7.13 -15.11 -8.66
CA ARG A 114 -7.52 -15.07 -7.25
C ARG A 114 -7.29 -13.69 -6.64
N GLU A 115 -6.12 -13.13 -6.86
CA GLU A 115 -5.76 -11.82 -6.32
C GLU A 115 -6.58 -10.67 -6.95
N LEU A 116 -6.83 -10.74 -8.27
CA LEU A 116 -7.70 -9.75 -8.91
C LEU A 116 -9.12 -9.77 -8.35
N LEU A 117 -9.64 -10.94 -7.96
CA LEU A 117 -10.98 -11.06 -7.40
C LEU A 117 -11.14 -10.40 -6.02
N ASN A 118 -10.04 -10.02 -5.35
CA ASN A 118 -10.11 -9.18 -4.17
C ASN A 118 -10.66 -7.78 -4.52
N PHE A 119 -10.28 -7.24 -5.67
CA PHE A 119 -10.62 -5.88 -6.11
C PHE A 119 -11.65 -5.84 -7.24
N CYS A 120 -11.76 -6.89 -8.01
CA CYS A 120 -12.62 -6.97 -9.19
C CYS A 120 -13.68 -8.05 -9.02
N ARG A 121 -14.79 -7.90 -9.76
CA ARG A 121 -15.79 -8.95 -9.94
C ARG A 121 -15.74 -9.51 -11.34
N ASP A 122 -16.08 -10.76 -11.47
CA ASP A 122 -16.35 -11.38 -12.77
C ASP A 122 -17.65 -10.82 -13.34
N TYR A 123 -17.57 -10.29 -14.56
CA TYR A 123 -18.72 -9.76 -15.26
C TYR A 123 -18.86 -10.48 -16.61
N LYS A 124 -20.04 -11.05 -16.85
CA LYS A 124 -20.45 -11.53 -18.17
C LYS A 124 -21.67 -10.72 -18.59
N PRO A 125 -21.60 -9.97 -19.69
CA PRO A 125 -22.77 -9.25 -20.16
C PRO A 125 -23.90 -10.21 -20.49
N SER A 126 -25.09 -9.89 -20.04
CA SER A 126 -26.32 -10.62 -20.32
C SER A 126 -26.59 -10.50 -21.85
N SER A 127 -26.41 -11.55 -22.60
CA SER A 127 -26.85 -11.61 -24.00
C SER A 127 -26.91 -13.04 -24.53
N THR A 128 -27.79 -13.24 -25.48
CA THR A 128 -28.08 -14.47 -26.21
C THR A 128 -26.94 -14.99 -27.10
N THR A 129 -25.86 -14.26 -27.25
CA THR A 129 -24.73 -14.66 -28.09
C THR A 129 -23.73 -15.51 -27.29
N LYS A 130 -23.56 -16.78 -27.69
CA LYS A 130 -22.75 -17.83 -27.03
C LYS A 130 -21.25 -17.50 -26.86
N ASN A 131 -20.69 -16.49 -27.51
CA ASN A 131 -19.23 -16.24 -27.60
C ASN A 131 -18.78 -14.87 -27.07
N ARG A 132 -19.43 -14.32 -26.04
CA ARG A 132 -18.91 -13.06 -25.45
C ARG A 132 -17.81 -13.32 -24.41
N PRO A 133 -16.71 -12.57 -24.48
CA PRO A 133 -15.63 -12.70 -23.50
C PRO A 133 -16.13 -12.34 -22.10
N ALA A 134 -15.54 -12.97 -21.10
CA ALA A 134 -15.73 -12.58 -19.70
C ALA A 134 -14.77 -11.47 -19.33
N TYR A 135 -15.21 -10.57 -18.46
CA TYR A 135 -14.48 -9.35 -18.08
C TYR A 135 -14.18 -9.33 -16.58
N TYR A 136 -13.12 -8.63 -16.21
CA TYR A 136 -12.92 -8.12 -14.85
C TYR A 136 -13.44 -6.68 -14.77
N ARG A 137 -14.23 -6.38 -13.75
CA ARG A 137 -14.71 -5.03 -13.47
C ARG A 137 -14.47 -4.70 -12.00
N LEU A 138 -14.02 -3.48 -11.69
CA LEU A 138 -13.79 -3.05 -10.33
C LEU A 138 -15.06 -3.19 -9.47
N LYS A 139 -14.88 -3.61 -8.22
CA LYS A 139 -15.93 -3.60 -7.20
C LYS A 139 -16.17 -2.17 -6.71
N PRO A 140 -17.36 -1.82 -6.21
CA PRO A 140 -17.64 -0.48 -5.70
C PRO A 140 -16.69 -0.01 -4.58
N ASP A 141 -16.35 -0.90 -3.67
CA ASP A 141 -15.40 -0.65 -2.57
C ASP A 141 -13.96 -0.45 -3.05
N ALA A 142 -13.57 -1.09 -4.14
CA ALA A 142 -12.25 -0.90 -4.75
C ALA A 142 -12.05 0.52 -5.31
N TYR A 143 -13.10 1.23 -5.70
CA TYR A 143 -12.99 2.63 -6.09
C TYR A 143 -12.47 3.51 -4.95
N VAL A 144 -13.02 3.31 -3.74
CA VAL A 144 -12.57 4.03 -2.54
C VAL A 144 -11.14 3.65 -2.19
N TYR A 145 -10.80 2.36 -2.28
CA TYR A 145 -9.46 1.85 -1.98
C TYR A 145 -8.38 2.47 -2.89
N PHE A 146 -8.67 2.62 -4.17
CA PHE A 146 -7.74 3.23 -5.14
C PHE A 146 -7.82 4.76 -5.18
N GLY A 147 -8.64 5.40 -4.33
CA GLY A 147 -8.82 6.85 -4.28
C GLY A 147 -9.51 7.42 -5.53
N ILE A 148 -10.36 6.63 -6.16
CA ILE A 148 -11.05 6.99 -7.40
C ILE A 148 -12.48 7.39 -7.07
N GLN A 149 -12.93 8.55 -7.55
CA GLN A 149 -14.34 8.90 -7.43
C GLN A 149 -15.18 7.97 -8.34
N PRO A 150 -16.20 7.28 -7.80
CA PRO A 150 -17.15 6.57 -8.64
C PRO A 150 -17.86 7.60 -9.54
N LYS A 151 -17.76 7.45 -10.85
CA LYS A 151 -18.68 8.19 -11.72
C LYS A 151 -20.09 7.76 -11.33
N VAL A 152 -20.91 8.72 -10.94
CA VAL A 152 -22.37 8.52 -10.82
C VAL A 152 -22.81 7.98 -12.18
N ILE A 153 -23.18 6.72 -12.24
CA ILE A 153 -23.84 6.16 -13.43
C ILE A 153 -25.26 6.71 -13.31
N GLU A 154 -25.56 7.77 -14.05
CA GLU A 154 -26.94 8.13 -14.32
C GLU A 154 -27.57 6.89 -14.97
N VAL A 155 -28.52 6.31 -14.24
CA VAL A 155 -29.34 5.21 -14.72
C VAL A 155 -30.38 5.86 -15.62
N GLU A 156 -30.14 5.79 -16.93
CA GLU A 156 -31.22 5.98 -17.93
C GLU A 156 -32.10 4.74 -17.97
#